data_eff6b158d94476c32b18d1f46a96ffa9
#
_entry.id   eff6b158d94476c32b18d1f46a96ffa9
#
_cell.length_a   1.000
_cell.length_b   1.000
_cell.length_c   1.000
_cell.angle_alpha   90.00
_cell.angle_beta   90.00
_cell.angle_gamma   90.00
#
_symmetry.space_group_name_H-M   'P 1'
#
loop_
_entity.id
_entity.type
_entity.pdbx_description
1 polymer ?
#
loop_
_entity_poly.entity_id
_entity_poly.type
_entity_poly.pdbx_seq_one_letter_code
_entity_poly.pdbx_strand_id
1 'polypeptide(L)'
;MKIIKLIVAMLLIVGCSAPKDTTKDTPVTKENKVSFTAVGDNLMHQLLLDKAKTDNGYDFSPYYTNIKPFIEKSDLAFVNQETILGGGKASGYPNFNTPDIMAKNLQDVGFDIVNGATNHSLDKGGDAILNSIKVFQQYKNMKYIGLYESQEKRDDITVVEQNGIKIALLSYNQLTNGHKMPNSYCMNLFDEDVIKKDVENAKEISDFVVVSCHWGNEYDTEPDAFQKKYAKLFADLGVDVILGTHSHTLQPVEWVEGKDGHKTLVAYSLGNFVSGMMEEETQLEGMISFDLKKEDNRCSIENVVLTPLVNHYEITNLKDAYGTRQNFTVYRLKDYTEELAKKHGLNGYEGIQISIAKMKEKVNKRISSGI
;
A
#
# COMPACT_ATOMS: atom_id res chain seq x y z
N MET A 1 92.68 33.09 -33.56
CA MET A 1 92.14 32.16 -32.57
C MET A 1 91.15 32.94 -31.71
N LYS A 2 89.84 32.76 -31.93
CA LYS A 2 88.77 33.48 -31.21
C LYS A 2 88.27 32.59 -30.13
N ILE A 3 88.38 33.05 -28.90
CA ILE A 3 87.88 32.36 -27.72
C ILE A 3 86.41 32.80 -27.53
N ILE A 4 85.45 31.83 -27.60
CA ILE A 4 84.07 32.06 -27.37
C ILE A 4 83.80 31.82 -25.87
N LYS A 5 83.37 32.86 -25.17
CA LYS A 5 82.92 32.74 -23.77
C LYS A 5 81.49 32.27 -23.74
N LEU A 6 81.25 31.12 -23.10
CA LEU A 6 79.97 30.58 -22.85
C LEU A 6 79.39 31.17 -21.54
N ILE A 7 78.27 31.91 -21.61
CA ILE A 7 77.54 32.43 -20.47
C ILE A 7 76.46 31.40 -20.14
N VAL A 8 76.57 30.77 -18.94
CA VAL A 8 75.51 29.89 -18.38
C VAL A 8 74.58 30.77 -17.61
N ALA A 9 73.38 30.91 -18.11
CA ALA A 9 72.29 31.54 -17.37
C ALA A 9 71.59 30.50 -16.43
N MET A 10 71.66 30.73 -15.11
CA MET A 10 71.09 29.91 -14.12
C MET A 10 69.62 30.40 -13.89
N LEU A 11 68.64 29.67 -14.39
CA LEU A 11 67.20 29.92 -14.10
C LEU A 11 66.87 29.39 -12.72
N LEU A 12 66.56 30.30 -11.79
CA LEU A 12 65.94 29.98 -10.51
C LEU A 12 64.48 29.75 -10.75
N ILE A 13 64.03 28.49 -10.65
CA ILE A 13 62.62 28.11 -10.63
C ILE A 13 62.13 28.31 -9.20
N VAL A 14 61.38 29.39 -8.94
CA VAL A 14 60.60 29.57 -7.71
C VAL A 14 59.35 28.71 -7.84
N GLY A 15 59.34 27.56 -7.14
CA GLY A 15 58.18 26.71 -7.03
C GLY A 15 57.14 27.35 -6.11
N CYS A 16 56.07 27.90 -6.66
CA CYS A 16 54.85 28.17 -5.90
C CYS A 16 54.15 26.86 -5.53
N SER A 17 54.30 26.42 -4.29
CA SER A 17 53.47 25.38 -3.72
C SER A 17 52.08 25.97 -3.45
N ALA A 18 51.08 25.59 -4.26
CA ALA A 18 49.67 25.83 -3.95
C ALA A 18 49.30 25.07 -2.66
N PRO A 19 48.50 25.66 -1.77
CA PRO A 19 48.01 24.93 -0.61
C PRO A 19 47.16 23.74 -1.08
N LYS A 20 47.51 22.53 -0.65
CA LYS A 20 46.64 21.36 -0.78
C LYS A 20 45.37 21.66 0.02
N ASP A 21 44.30 21.89 -0.71
CA ASP A 21 42.94 21.92 -0.19
C ASP A 21 42.62 20.51 0.31
N THR A 22 42.81 20.28 1.60
CA THR A 22 42.33 19.07 2.29
C THR A 22 40.88 19.31 2.65
N THR A 23 40.02 19.39 1.64
CA THR A 23 38.62 19.07 1.85
C THR A 23 38.57 17.59 2.27
N LYS A 24 38.47 17.39 3.58
CA LYS A 24 38.06 16.08 4.09
C LYS A 24 36.72 15.81 3.43
N ASP A 25 36.69 14.83 2.52
CA ASP A 25 35.46 14.18 2.12
C ASP A 25 34.82 13.68 3.41
N THR A 26 33.88 14.46 3.95
CA THR A 26 32.95 13.97 4.95
C THR A 26 32.24 12.81 4.26
N PRO A 27 32.28 11.59 4.80
CA PRO A 27 31.49 10.51 4.21
C PRO A 27 30.06 11.03 4.14
N VAL A 28 29.50 11.08 2.95
CA VAL A 28 28.05 11.28 2.78
C VAL A 28 27.44 10.11 3.51
N THR A 29 26.99 10.32 4.74
CA THR A 29 26.22 9.33 5.50
C THR A 29 25.01 9.05 4.63
N LYS A 30 24.96 7.83 4.07
CA LYS A 30 23.82 7.37 3.30
C LYS A 30 22.65 7.45 4.27
N GLU A 31 21.74 8.39 4.08
CA GLU A 31 20.54 8.47 4.91
C GLU A 31 19.85 7.10 4.80
N ASN A 32 19.75 6.38 5.91
CA ASN A 32 18.99 5.16 5.99
C ASN A 32 17.50 5.58 6.05
N LYS A 33 16.94 5.78 4.86
CA LYS A 33 15.56 6.20 4.66
C LYS A 33 14.88 5.32 3.61
N VAL A 34 13.62 4.98 3.87
CA VAL A 34 12.74 4.25 2.95
C VAL A 34 11.45 5.04 2.79
N SER A 35 11.17 5.47 1.58
CA SER A 35 9.85 6.01 1.23
C SER A 35 8.86 4.86 1.05
N PHE A 36 7.73 4.92 1.76
CA PHE A 36 6.68 3.90 1.77
C PHE A 36 5.36 4.49 1.29
N THR A 37 4.66 3.79 0.40
CA THR A 37 3.32 4.17 -0.06
C THR A 37 2.36 2.99 0.09
N ALA A 38 1.13 3.24 0.56
CA ALA A 38 0.11 2.22 0.68
C ALA A 38 -1.23 2.70 0.12
N VAL A 39 -1.97 1.77 -0.49
CA VAL A 39 -3.33 1.95 -0.99
C VAL A 39 -4.25 0.85 -0.43
N GLY A 40 -5.56 1.03 -0.57
CA GLY A 40 -6.58 0.14 -0.02
C GLY A 40 -6.91 -1.08 -0.88
N ASP A 41 -8.21 -1.42 -0.95
CA ASP A 41 -8.75 -2.66 -1.47
C ASP A 41 -8.73 -2.72 -3.00
N ASN A 42 -7.94 -3.62 -3.55
CA ASN A 42 -8.02 -4.00 -4.96
C ASN A 42 -9.09 -5.09 -5.12
N LEU A 43 -10.32 -4.68 -5.41
CA LEU A 43 -11.55 -5.48 -5.33
C LEU A 43 -12.16 -5.71 -6.72
N MET A 44 -11.90 -6.88 -7.31
CA MET A 44 -12.27 -7.19 -8.69
C MET A 44 -13.71 -7.71 -8.82
N HIS A 45 -14.68 -6.82 -8.88
CA HIS A 45 -16.07 -7.15 -9.19
C HIS A 45 -16.24 -7.71 -10.61
N GLN A 46 -17.34 -8.43 -10.85
CA GLN A 46 -17.61 -9.09 -12.14
C GLN A 46 -17.45 -8.16 -13.34
N LEU A 47 -17.98 -6.94 -13.24
CA LEU A 47 -17.91 -5.99 -14.35
C LEU A 47 -16.46 -5.55 -14.65
N LEU A 48 -15.63 -5.38 -13.63
CA LEU A 48 -14.19 -5.11 -13.82
C LEU A 48 -13.51 -6.28 -14.53
N LEU A 49 -13.83 -7.51 -14.13
CA LEU A 49 -13.33 -8.71 -14.83
C LEU A 49 -13.77 -8.71 -16.29
N ASP A 50 -15.04 -8.41 -16.56
CA ASP A 50 -15.58 -8.40 -17.93
C ASP A 50 -14.96 -7.30 -18.80
N LYS A 51 -14.66 -6.12 -18.25
CA LYS A 51 -14.02 -5.00 -18.95
C LYS A 51 -12.51 -5.19 -19.14
N ALA A 52 -11.88 -6.00 -18.31
CA ALA A 52 -10.46 -6.35 -18.43
C ALA A 52 -10.20 -7.50 -19.42
N LYS A 53 -11.24 -8.16 -19.96
CA LYS A 53 -11.08 -9.26 -20.95
C LYS A 53 -10.42 -8.78 -22.22
N THR A 54 -9.49 -9.59 -22.70
CA THR A 54 -8.83 -9.46 -24.01
C THR A 54 -8.96 -10.75 -24.80
N ASP A 55 -8.55 -10.78 -26.05
CA ASP A 55 -8.54 -11.99 -26.86
C ASP A 55 -7.67 -13.12 -26.27
N ASN A 56 -6.66 -12.76 -25.46
CA ASN A 56 -5.67 -13.67 -24.90
C ASN A 56 -5.74 -13.79 -23.38
N GLY A 57 -6.81 -13.33 -22.72
CA GLY A 57 -6.96 -13.41 -21.25
C GLY A 57 -7.49 -12.13 -20.63
N TYR A 58 -6.73 -11.51 -19.76
CA TYR A 58 -7.11 -10.30 -19.04
C TYR A 58 -5.97 -9.29 -19.02
N ASP A 59 -6.33 -7.98 -19.06
CA ASP A 59 -5.42 -6.85 -18.82
C ASP A 59 -6.10 -5.85 -17.88
N PHE A 60 -5.55 -5.71 -16.67
CA PHE A 60 -6.04 -4.77 -15.66
C PHE A 60 -5.25 -3.46 -15.64
N SER A 61 -4.21 -3.33 -16.46
CA SER A 61 -3.32 -2.15 -16.46
C SER A 61 -4.05 -0.82 -16.71
N PRO A 62 -5.16 -0.75 -17.50
CA PRO A 62 -5.89 0.50 -17.70
C PRO A 62 -6.44 1.10 -16.40
N TYR A 63 -6.76 0.28 -15.39
CA TYR A 63 -7.32 0.75 -14.12
C TYR A 63 -6.31 1.55 -13.31
N TYR A 64 -5.01 1.31 -13.50
CA TYR A 64 -3.92 1.89 -12.72
C TYR A 64 -3.16 3.00 -13.45
N THR A 65 -3.47 3.28 -14.71
CA THR A 65 -2.66 4.15 -15.59
C THR A 65 -2.36 5.52 -14.98
N ASN A 66 -3.36 6.15 -14.34
CA ASN A 66 -3.20 7.49 -13.79
C ASN A 66 -2.53 7.53 -12.42
N ILE A 67 -2.47 6.39 -11.71
CA ILE A 67 -1.88 6.33 -10.36
C ILE A 67 -0.49 5.69 -10.36
N LYS A 68 -0.20 4.81 -11.31
CA LYS A 68 1.08 4.11 -11.45
C LYS A 68 2.30 5.02 -11.27
N PRO A 69 2.42 6.21 -11.91
CA PRO A 69 3.60 7.07 -11.77
C PRO A 69 3.85 7.58 -10.34
N PHE A 70 2.88 7.43 -9.45
CA PHE A 70 2.98 7.84 -8.05
C PHE A 70 3.34 6.65 -7.14
N ILE A 71 2.86 5.46 -7.48
CA ILE A 71 3.25 4.21 -6.81
C ILE A 71 4.76 3.93 -7.04
N GLU A 72 5.22 4.02 -8.30
CA GLU A 72 6.62 3.76 -8.69
C GLU A 72 7.65 4.73 -8.08
N LYS A 73 7.23 5.81 -7.45
CA LYS A 73 8.14 6.79 -6.82
C LYS A 73 8.65 6.37 -5.46
N SER A 74 7.94 5.48 -4.79
CA SER A 74 8.32 5.02 -3.45
C SER A 74 9.30 3.85 -3.55
N ASP A 75 10.16 3.74 -2.55
CA ASP A 75 11.07 2.59 -2.42
C ASP A 75 10.30 1.30 -2.15
N LEU A 76 9.15 1.39 -1.46
CA LEU A 76 8.23 0.29 -1.18
C LEU A 76 6.78 0.74 -1.37
N ALA A 77 6.00 -0.07 -2.06
CA ALA A 77 4.57 0.15 -2.28
C ALA A 77 3.73 -1.05 -1.85
N PHE A 78 2.66 -0.78 -1.09
CA PHE A 78 1.73 -1.76 -0.53
C PHE A 78 0.34 -1.64 -1.16
N VAL A 79 -0.31 -2.80 -1.39
CA VAL A 79 -1.72 -2.90 -1.78
C VAL A 79 -2.41 -4.06 -1.04
N ASN A 80 -3.68 -3.87 -0.67
CA ASN A 80 -4.54 -4.97 -0.23
C ASN A 80 -5.22 -5.62 -1.44
N GLN A 81 -4.79 -6.83 -1.82
CA GLN A 81 -5.47 -7.63 -2.84
C GLN A 81 -6.63 -8.38 -2.20
N GLU A 82 -7.80 -7.78 -2.21
CA GLU A 82 -8.93 -8.30 -1.44
C GLU A 82 -9.48 -9.61 -2.00
N THR A 83 -9.53 -9.73 -3.31
CA THR A 83 -10.09 -10.90 -3.99
C THR A 83 -9.03 -11.94 -4.31
N ILE A 84 -9.26 -13.18 -3.87
CA ILE A 84 -8.32 -14.30 -4.00
C ILE A 84 -7.97 -14.61 -5.46
N LEU A 85 -6.73 -15.03 -5.73
CA LEU A 85 -6.26 -15.57 -7.01
C LEU A 85 -6.34 -17.12 -6.94
N GLY A 86 -7.55 -17.67 -7.02
CA GLY A 86 -7.79 -19.09 -6.77
C GLY A 86 -7.56 -20.01 -7.96
N GLY A 87 -7.13 -19.44 -9.11
CA GLY A 87 -6.99 -20.20 -10.37
C GLY A 87 -8.34 -20.53 -11.02
N GLY A 88 -8.28 -21.05 -12.25
CA GLY A 88 -9.48 -21.48 -12.99
C GLY A 88 -10.38 -20.33 -13.45
N LYS A 89 -11.70 -20.52 -13.35
CA LYS A 89 -12.68 -19.56 -13.89
C LYS A 89 -12.82 -18.34 -12.98
N ALA A 90 -12.61 -17.16 -13.53
CA ALA A 90 -12.82 -15.88 -12.85
C ALA A 90 -14.30 -15.68 -12.48
N SER A 91 -14.53 -15.05 -11.32
CA SER A 91 -15.87 -14.69 -10.82
C SER A 91 -15.81 -13.47 -9.91
N GLY A 92 -16.89 -12.67 -9.93
CA GLY A 92 -17.13 -11.57 -9.00
C GLY A 92 -17.95 -12.00 -7.79
N TYR A 93 -18.57 -10.99 -7.13
CA TYR A 93 -19.43 -11.20 -5.97
C TYR A 93 -20.52 -12.26 -6.21
N PRO A 94 -20.90 -13.09 -5.19
CA PRO A 94 -20.39 -13.06 -3.81
C PRO A 94 -19.12 -13.90 -3.57
N ASN A 95 -18.71 -14.75 -4.50
CA ASN A 95 -17.56 -15.63 -4.36
C ASN A 95 -16.52 -15.26 -5.42
N PHE A 96 -15.67 -14.33 -5.05
CA PHE A 96 -14.66 -13.76 -5.94
C PHE A 96 -13.58 -14.78 -6.35
N ASN A 97 -13.10 -14.64 -7.56
CA ASN A 97 -11.91 -15.31 -8.07
C ASN A 97 -11.25 -14.43 -9.13
N THR A 98 -10.16 -13.81 -8.78
CA THR A 98 -9.40 -12.94 -9.69
C THR A 98 -8.42 -13.76 -10.51
N PRO A 99 -8.29 -13.50 -11.84
CA PRO A 99 -7.30 -14.17 -12.68
C PRO A 99 -5.86 -13.99 -12.18
N ASP A 100 -5.04 -15.02 -12.29
CA ASP A 100 -3.65 -15.08 -11.81
C ASP A 100 -2.76 -13.97 -12.41
N ILE A 101 -3.08 -13.47 -13.61
CA ILE A 101 -2.37 -12.36 -14.26
C ILE A 101 -2.41 -11.06 -13.43
N MET A 102 -3.31 -10.95 -12.46
CA MET A 102 -3.37 -9.81 -11.54
C MET A 102 -2.04 -9.61 -10.81
N ALA A 103 -1.38 -10.68 -10.38
CA ALA A 103 -0.09 -10.56 -9.71
C ALA A 103 0.96 -9.87 -10.60
N LYS A 104 0.98 -10.20 -11.91
CA LYS A 104 1.84 -9.49 -12.86
C LYS A 104 1.44 -8.02 -13.01
N ASN A 105 0.14 -7.73 -13.11
CA ASN A 105 -0.31 -6.36 -13.25
C ASN A 105 0.05 -5.51 -12.01
N LEU A 106 -0.08 -6.06 -10.80
CA LEU A 106 0.35 -5.37 -9.57
C LEU A 106 1.85 -5.12 -9.55
N GLN A 107 2.67 -6.10 -9.97
CA GLN A 107 4.12 -5.89 -10.12
C GLN A 107 4.43 -4.80 -11.17
N ASP A 108 3.75 -4.83 -12.31
CA ASP A 108 3.96 -3.85 -13.40
C ASP A 108 3.53 -2.42 -12.98
N VAL A 109 2.62 -2.29 -12.01
CA VAL A 109 2.22 -1.00 -11.39
C VAL A 109 3.29 -0.51 -10.42
N GLY A 110 4.11 -1.40 -9.86
CA GLY A 110 5.19 -1.07 -8.94
C GLY A 110 4.91 -1.44 -7.49
N PHE A 111 3.98 -2.36 -7.22
CA PHE A 111 3.76 -2.86 -5.87
C PHE A 111 4.79 -3.90 -5.47
N ASP A 112 5.35 -3.73 -4.26
CA ASP A 112 6.36 -4.58 -3.65
C ASP A 112 5.77 -5.50 -2.58
N ILE A 113 4.67 -5.07 -1.94
CA ILE A 113 4.01 -5.76 -0.83
C ILE A 113 2.53 -5.89 -1.17
N VAL A 114 2.04 -7.12 -1.17
CA VAL A 114 0.64 -7.45 -1.44
C VAL A 114 0.08 -8.22 -0.24
N ASN A 115 -0.95 -7.69 0.40
CA ASN A 115 -1.70 -8.43 1.41
C ASN A 115 -2.80 -9.26 0.77
N GLY A 116 -2.94 -10.50 1.23
CA GLY A 116 -4.00 -11.41 0.78
C GLY A 116 -4.93 -11.89 1.91
N ALA A 117 -4.69 -11.45 3.16
CA ALA A 117 -5.54 -11.82 4.30
C ALA A 117 -6.77 -10.90 4.37
N THR A 118 -7.88 -11.37 3.86
CA THR A 118 -9.14 -10.63 3.74
C THR A 118 -10.34 -11.55 4.01
N ASN A 119 -11.53 -10.97 4.13
CA ASN A 119 -12.78 -11.73 4.23
C ASN A 119 -13.07 -12.59 2.98
N HIS A 120 -12.45 -12.26 1.81
CA HIS A 120 -12.59 -12.99 0.53
C HIS A 120 -11.46 -13.98 0.25
N SER A 121 -10.54 -14.20 1.19
CA SER A 121 -9.44 -15.15 1.02
C SER A 121 -9.89 -16.61 0.86
N LEU A 122 -11.07 -16.94 1.39
CA LEU A 122 -11.62 -18.31 1.39
C LEU A 122 -12.78 -18.52 0.40
N ASP A 123 -13.11 -17.57 -0.45
CA ASP A 123 -14.22 -17.64 -1.40
C ASP A 123 -14.15 -18.87 -2.34
N LYS A 124 -12.96 -19.38 -2.57
CA LYS A 124 -12.71 -20.61 -3.39
C LYS A 124 -12.06 -21.73 -2.58
N GLY A 125 -12.12 -21.63 -1.23
CA GLY A 125 -11.58 -22.66 -0.33
C GLY A 125 -10.06 -22.64 -0.18
N GLY A 126 -9.52 -23.65 0.52
CA GLY A 126 -8.10 -23.70 0.87
C GLY A 126 -7.16 -23.85 -0.32
N ASP A 127 -7.57 -24.59 -1.36
CA ASP A 127 -6.76 -24.75 -2.58
C ASP A 127 -6.52 -23.41 -3.29
N ALA A 128 -7.46 -22.48 -3.19
CA ALA A 128 -7.32 -21.12 -3.72
C ALA A 128 -6.23 -20.33 -2.99
N ILE A 129 -6.11 -20.50 -1.67
CA ILE A 129 -5.01 -19.90 -0.89
C ILE A 129 -3.67 -20.42 -1.42
N LEU A 130 -3.52 -21.72 -1.60
CA LEU A 130 -2.29 -22.33 -2.11
C LEU A 130 -1.97 -21.88 -3.54
N ASN A 131 -3.00 -21.74 -4.40
CA ASN A 131 -2.81 -21.19 -5.75
C ASN A 131 -2.32 -19.75 -5.68
N SER A 132 -2.95 -18.91 -4.86
CA SER A 132 -2.57 -17.50 -4.72
C SER A 132 -1.13 -17.36 -4.25
N ILE A 133 -0.71 -18.10 -3.22
CA ILE A 133 0.67 -18.13 -2.75
C ILE A 133 1.62 -18.53 -3.88
N LYS A 134 1.33 -19.63 -4.58
CA LYS A 134 2.14 -20.12 -5.71
C LYS A 134 2.26 -19.10 -6.85
N VAL A 135 1.19 -18.37 -7.13
CA VAL A 135 1.18 -17.32 -8.18
C VAL A 135 2.12 -16.20 -7.77
N PHE A 136 1.97 -15.64 -6.56
CA PHE A 136 2.82 -14.54 -6.10
C PHE A 136 4.29 -14.95 -5.89
N GLN A 137 4.60 -16.20 -5.54
CA GLN A 137 5.97 -16.71 -5.43
C GLN A 137 6.76 -16.67 -6.76
N GLN A 138 6.09 -16.52 -7.91
CA GLN A 138 6.75 -16.34 -9.20
C GLN A 138 7.38 -14.97 -9.36
N TYR A 139 6.96 -13.99 -8.56
CA TYR A 139 7.38 -12.59 -8.61
C TYR A 139 8.32 -12.27 -7.43
N LYS A 140 9.62 -12.60 -7.59
CA LYS A 140 10.63 -12.56 -6.50
C LYS A 140 10.79 -11.21 -5.80
N ASN A 141 10.47 -10.11 -6.50
CA ASN A 141 10.57 -8.76 -5.95
C ASN A 141 9.33 -8.35 -5.16
N MET A 142 8.25 -9.14 -5.21
CA MET A 142 7.05 -8.92 -4.40
C MET A 142 7.02 -9.82 -3.17
N LYS A 143 6.50 -9.29 -2.08
CA LYS A 143 6.17 -10.04 -0.86
C LYS A 143 4.65 -10.20 -0.78
N TYR A 144 4.20 -11.44 -0.78
CA TYR A 144 2.80 -11.77 -0.51
C TYR A 144 2.66 -12.16 0.94
N ILE A 145 1.83 -11.43 1.69
CA ILE A 145 1.68 -11.59 3.13
C ILE A 145 0.24 -11.95 3.51
N GLY A 146 0.08 -12.48 4.72
CA GLY A 146 -1.21 -12.75 5.33
C GLY A 146 -1.81 -14.12 5.04
N LEU A 147 -1.37 -14.81 3.97
CA LEU A 147 -1.77 -16.18 3.67
C LEU A 147 -0.56 -17.11 3.70
N TYR A 148 -0.74 -18.30 4.29
CA TYR A 148 0.35 -19.22 4.58
C TYR A 148 0.02 -20.65 4.19
N GLU A 149 1.02 -21.37 3.63
CA GLU A 149 0.91 -22.76 3.18
C GLU A 149 1.21 -23.77 4.30
N SER A 150 1.85 -23.35 5.40
CA SER A 150 2.19 -24.18 6.55
C SER A 150 2.32 -23.36 7.84
N GLN A 151 2.31 -24.05 8.98
CA GLN A 151 2.57 -23.40 10.28
C GLN A 151 3.99 -22.78 10.33
N GLU A 152 4.99 -23.45 9.75
CA GLU A 152 6.37 -22.93 9.66
C GLU A 152 6.40 -21.59 8.90
N LYS A 153 5.70 -21.51 7.77
CA LYS A 153 5.61 -20.28 6.97
C LYS A 153 4.81 -19.18 7.65
N ARG A 154 3.83 -19.54 8.47
CA ARG A 154 3.09 -18.58 9.29
C ARG A 154 3.96 -18.00 10.40
N ASP A 155 4.82 -18.81 10.99
CA ASP A 155 5.72 -18.39 12.08
C ASP A 155 6.99 -17.68 11.57
N ASP A 156 7.31 -17.79 10.28
CA ASP A 156 8.41 -17.12 9.58
C ASP A 156 7.99 -15.70 9.19
N ILE A 157 8.20 -14.74 10.11
CA ILE A 157 7.77 -13.34 9.88
C ILE A 157 8.47 -12.76 8.67
N THR A 158 7.68 -12.25 7.72
CA THR A 158 8.22 -11.61 6.52
C THR A 158 8.92 -10.30 6.87
N VAL A 159 10.21 -10.20 6.56
CA VAL A 159 11.01 -8.97 6.68
C VAL A 159 11.43 -8.50 5.30
N VAL A 160 11.24 -7.20 5.03
CA VAL A 160 11.79 -6.50 3.87
C VAL A 160 12.99 -5.68 4.35
N GLU A 161 14.12 -5.81 3.67
CA GLU A 161 15.27 -4.96 3.91
C GLU A 161 15.47 -4.03 2.72
N GLN A 162 15.37 -2.72 2.97
CA GLN A 162 15.50 -1.68 1.95
C GLN A 162 16.34 -0.53 2.52
N ASN A 163 17.35 -0.07 1.78
CA ASN A 163 18.23 1.03 2.17
C ASN A 163 18.86 0.87 3.58
N GLY A 164 19.09 -0.39 4.03
CA GLY A 164 19.66 -0.69 5.36
C GLY A 164 18.65 -0.61 6.51
N ILE A 165 17.36 -0.51 6.21
CA ILE A 165 16.25 -0.57 7.16
C ILE A 165 15.53 -1.91 7.00
N LYS A 166 15.28 -2.60 8.12
CA LYS A 166 14.52 -3.84 8.19
C LYS A 166 13.10 -3.54 8.65
N ILE A 167 12.12 -3.98 7.88
CA ILE A 167 10.70 -3.75 8.12
C ILE A 167 10.02 -5.10 8.24
N ALA A 168 9.51 -5.44 9.42
CA ALA A 168 8.68 -6.62 9.62
C ALA A 168 7.24 -6.34 9.18
N LEU A 169 6.65 -7.29 8.48
CA LEU A 169 5.30 -7.19 7.94
C LEU A 169 4.41 -8.24 8.62
N LEU A 170 3.38 -7.78 9.33
CA LEU A 170 2.36 -8.63 9.92
C LEU A 170 1.01 -8.37 9.24
N SER A 171 0.11 -9.37 9.29
CA SER A 171 -1.22 -9.23 8.70
C SER A 171 -2.25 -9.98 9.51
N TYR A 172 -3.39 -9.33 9.76
CA TYR A 172 -4.54 -9.88 10.50
C TYR A 172 -5.85 -9.55 9.79
N ASN A 173 -6.77 -10.50 9.84
CA ASN A 173 -8.11 -10.39 9.26
C ASN A 173 -9.17 -10.64 10.34
N GLN A 174 -10.25 -9.86 10.32
CA GLN A 174 -11.34 -9.99 11.28
C GLN A 174 -12.36 -11.05 10.89
N LEU A 175 -12.68 -11.18 9.61
CA LEU A 175 -13.82 -11.92 9.09
C LEU A 175 -13.43 -12.93 8.01
N THR A 176 -14.18 -14.01 7.88
CA THR A 176 -14.02 -15.02 6.83
C THR A 176 -15.29 -15.22 6.01
N ASN A 177 -16.25 -14.29 6.09
CA ASN A 177 -17.58 -14.40 5.48
C ASN A 177 -18.28 -15.73 5.82
N GLY A 178 -18.03 -16.27 7.03
CA GLY A 178 -18.59 -17.53 7.50
C GLY A 178 -17.89 -18.78 6.92
N HIS A 179 -16.87 -18.63 6.09
CA HIS A 179 -16.08 -19.75 5.60
C HIS A 179 -15.20 -20.32 6.71
N LYS A 180 -15.12 -21.66 6.77
CA LYS A 180 -14.23 -22.34 7.70
C LYS A 180 -12.82 -22.40 7.15
N MET A 181 -11.85 -21.94 7.91
CA MET A 181 -10.44 -22.11 7.57
C MET A 181 -10.06 -23.61 7.51
N PRO A 182 -9.34 -24.05 6.47
CA PRO A 182 -8.87 -25.43 6.39
C PRO A 182 -7.87 -25.77 7.52
N ASN A 183 -7.04 -24.82 7.90
CA ASN A 183 -6.08 -24.90 9.01
C ASN A 183 -5.97 -23.56 9.69
N SER A 184 -5.66 -23.54 10.99
CA SER A 184 -5.51 -22.31 11.78
C SER A 184 -4.36 -21.42 11.33
N TYR A 185 -3.36 -21.99 10.68
CA TYR A 185 -2.19 -21.27 10.20
C TYR A 185 -2.39 -20.54 8.87
N CYS A 186 -3.42 -20.89 8.07
CA CYS A 186 -3.50 -20.38 6.70
C CYS A 186 -3.76 -18.87 6.61
N MET A 187 -4.24 -18.25 7.68
CA MET A 187 -4.45 -16.81 7.82
C MET A 187 -4.56 -16.44 9.31
N ASN A 188 -3.99 -15.32 9.72
CA ASN A 188 -4.16 -14.85 11.09
C ASN A 188 -5.51 -14.15 11.26
N LEU A 189 -6.30 -14.62 12.21
CA LEU A 189 -7.41 -13.86 12.77
C LEU A 189 -6.93 -13.05 13.97
N PHE A 190 -7.70 -12.01 14.36
CA PHE A 190 -7.40 -11.22 15.54
C PHE A 190 -7.52 -12.06 16.80
N ASP A 191 -6.39 -12.32 17.43
CA ASP A 191 -6.23 -12.97 18.74
C ASP A 191 -5.14 -12.22 19.50
N GLU A 192 -5.47 -11.74 20.71
CA GLU A 192 -4.54 -10.87 21.45
C GLU A 192 -3.23 -11.56 21.85
N ASP A 193 -3.26 -12.86 22.18
CA ASP A 193 -2.05 -13.56 22.61
C ASP A 193 -1.16 -13.88 21.40
N VAL A 194 -1.75 -14.22 20.27
CA VAL A 194 -1.05 -14.38 19.00
C VAL A 194 -0.42 -13.06 18.57
N ILE A 195 -1.17 -11.96 18.61
CA ILE A 195 -0.68 -10.62 18.25
C ILE A 195 0.50 -10.21 19.12
N LYS A 196 0.40 -10.38 20.45
CA LYS A 196 1.51 -10.04 21.39
C LYS A 196 2.79 -10.77 21.03
N LYS A 197 2.70 -12.09 20.81
CA LYS A 197 3.83 -12.93 20.44
C LYS A 197 4.45 -12.52 19.10
N ASP A 198 3.61 -12.28 18.08
CA ASP A 198 4.07 -11.92 16.75
C ASP A 198 4.76 -10.55 16.75
N VAL A 199 4.19 -9.55 17.44
CA VAL A 199 4.79 -8.21 17.54
C VAL A 199 6.11 -8.26 18.33
N GLU A 200 6.19 -9.02 19.41
CA GLU A 200 7.43 -9.23 20.17
C GLU A 200 8.53 -9.82 19.27
N ASN A 201 8.23 -10.91 18.56
CA ASN A 201 9.18 -11.54 17.62
C ASN A 201 9.57 -10.58 16.48
N ALA A 202 8.61 -9.82 15.92
CA ALA A 202 8.87 -8.87 14.84
C ALA A 202 9.85 -7.78 15.27
N LYS A 203 9.71 -7.25 16.48
CA LYS A 203 10.59 -6.21 17.05
C LYS A 203 12.01 -6.70 17.31
N GLU A 204 12.20 -8.00 17.56
CA GLU A 204 13.56 -8.58 17.75
C GLU A 204 14.36 -8.64 16.44
N ILE A 205 13.69 -8.67 15.27
CA ILE A 205 14.33 -8.93 13.97
C ILE A 205 14.25 -7.75 13.00
N SER A 206 13.59 -6.64 13.38
CA SER A 206 13.36 -5.49 12.50
C SER A 206 13.55 -4.15 13.21
N ASP A 207 13.68 -3.09 12.40
CA ASP A 207 13.74 -1.70 12.84
C ASP A 207 12.34 -1.08 12.95
N PHE A 208 11.41 -1.52 12.08
CA PHE A 208 10.02 -1.10 12.04
C PHE A 208 9.09 -2.29 11.91
N VAL A 209 7.92 -2.17 12.54
CA VAL A 209 6.82 -3.15 12.41
C VAL A 209 5.63 -2.49 11.73
N VAL A 210 5.25 -3.00 10.56
CA VAL A 210 4.07 -2.57 9.79
C VAL A 210 3.03 -3.68 9.82
N VAL A 211 1.80 -3.34 10.21
CA VAL A 211 0.70 -4.29 10.34
C VAL A 211 -0.39 -3.95 9.34
N SER A 212 -0.77 -4.91 8.49
CA SER A 212 -1.98 -4.84 7.67
C SER A 212 -3.16 -5.40 8.47
N CYS A 213 -4.24 -4.63 8.56
CA CYS A 213 -5.47 -4.99 9.27
C CYS A 213 -6.67 -4.90 8.33
N HIS A 214 -7.28 -6.05 8.03
CA HIS A 214 -8.54 -6.11 7.29
C HIS A 214 -9.70 -6.25 8.29
N TRP A 215 -10.35 -5.13 8.64
CA TRP A 215 -11.18 -4.99 9.83
C TRP A 215 -12.30 -3.94 9.75
N GLY A 216 -13.17 -3.92 10.75
CA GLY A 216 -14.26 -2.95 10.89
C GLY A 216 -15.54 -3.41 10.21
N ASN A 217 -16.45 -2.49 9.98
CA ASN A 217 -17.70 -2.73 9.27
C ASN A 217 -17.65 -2.11 7.88
N GLU A 218 -18.21 -2.81 6.89
CA GLU A 218 -18.38 -2.27 5.55
C GLU A 218 -19.18 -0.96 5.58
N TYR A 219 -18.76 0.02 4.78
CA TYR A 219 -19.38 1.32 4.57
C TYR A 219 -19.31 2.31 5.75
N ASP A 220 -18.77 1.92 6.90
CA ASP A 220 -18.53 2.85 8.00
C ASP A 220 -17.39 3.81 7.63
N THR A 221 -17.65 5.11 7.81
CA THR A 221 -16.66 6.17 7.56
C THR A 221 -15.86 6.57 8.80
N GLU A 222 -16.22 6.02 9.95
CA GLU A 222 -15.56 6.19 11.25
C GLU A 222 -15.15 4.83 11.81
N PRO A 223 -13.99 4.73 12.47
CA PRO A 223 -13.55 3.47 13.04
C PRO A 223 -14.46 3.02 14.19
N ASP A 224 -14.84 1.75 14.18
CA ASP A 224 -15.64 1.12 15.19
C ASP A 224 -14.86 0.82 16.50
N ALA A 225 -15.55 0.22 17.48
CA ALA A 225 -14.93 -0.13 18.76
C ALA A 225 -13.86 -1.23 18.63
N PHE A 226 -14.03 -2.15 17.67
CA PHE A 226 -13.06 -3.21 17.41
C PHE A 226 -11.76 -2.63 16.84
N GLN A 227 -11.85 -1.79 15.82
CA GLN A 227 -10.70 -1.12 15.20
C GLN A 227 -9.94 -0.29 16.26
N LYS A 228 -10.64 0.53 17.05
CA LYS A 228 -10.03 1.36 18.12
C LYS A 228 -9.34 0.50 19.20
N LYS A 229 -9.96 -0.61 19.62
CA LYS A 229 -9.37 -1.54 20.59
C LYS A 229 -8.05 -2.10 20.09
N TYR A 230 -8.03 -2.63 18.88
CA TYR A 230 -6.83 -3.27 18.35
C TYR A 230 -5.77 -2.26 17.91
N ALA A 231 -6.15 -1.08 17.40
CA ALA A 231 -5.20 0.02 17.17
C ALA A 231 -4.46 0.40 18.45
N LYS A 232 -5.20 0.53 19.57
CA LYS A 232 -4.59 0.79 20.88
C LYS A 232 -3.70 -0.36 21.37
N LEU A 233 -4.11 -1.62 21.16
CA LEU A 233 -3.29 -2.79 21.51
C LEU A 233 -1.96 -2.79 20.73
N PHE A 234 -2.00 -2.59 19.42
CA PHE A 234 -0.80 -2.52 18.59
C PHE A 234 0.10 -1.35 19.00
N ALA A 235 -0.46 -0.19 19.30
CA ALA A 235 0.29 0.95 19.80
C ALA A 235 0.95 0.66 21.15
N ASP A 236 0.25 -0.02 22.07
CA ASP A 236 0.78 -0.44 23.36
C ASP A 236 1.92 -1.47 23.25
N LEU A 237 1.94 -2.24 22.16
CA LEU A 237 2.99 -3.21 21.85
C LEU A 237 4.18 -2.58 21.09
N GLY A 238 4.04 -1.32 20.63
CA GLY A 238 5.07 -0.58 19.93
C GLY A 238 5.15 -0.90 18.43
N VAL A 239 4.01 -1.19 17.80
CA VAL A 239 3.88 -1.23 16.33
C VAL A 239 4.01 0.19 15.77
N ASP A 240 4.70 0.35 14.64
CA ASP A 240 4.98 1.67 14.07
C ASP A 240 3.88 2.15 13.12
N VAL A 241 3.35 1.25 12.27
CA VAL A 241 2.33 1.61 11.27
C VAL A 241 1.23 0.55 11.22
N ILE A 242 -0.03 0.98 11.13
CA ILE A 242 -1.19 0.16 10.81
C ILE A 242 -1.80 0.62 9.49
N LEU A 243 -1.93 -0.32 8.55
CA LEU A 243 -2.58 -0.13 7.25
C LEU A 243 -3.92 -0.88 7.28
N GLY A 244 -5.00 -0.14 7.53
CA GLY A 244 -6.36 -0.67 7.61
C GLY A 244 -7.08 -0.68 6.27
N THR A 245 -7.96 -1.68 6.09
CA THR A 245 -8.79 -1.93 4.90
C THR A 245 -10.11 -2.59 5.31
N HIS A 246 -10.97 -2.99 4.37
CA HIS A 246 -12.26 -3.67 4.55
C HIS A 246 -13.50 -2.77 4.56
N SER A 247 -13.48 -1.60 5.16
CA SER A 247 -14.70 -0.78 5.22
C SER A 247 -15.13 -0.24 3.85
N HIS A 248 -14.28 -0.35 2.84
CA HIS A 248 -14.47 0.18 1.47
C HIS A 248 -14.68 1.69 1.40
N THR A 249 -14.44 2.37 2.50
CA THR A 249 -14.52 3.82 2.64
C THR A 249 -13.24 4.33 3.27
N LEU A 250 -12.83 5.54 2.90
CA LEU A 250 -11.73 6.21 3.58
C LEU A 250 -12.14 6.53 5.02
N GLN A 251 -11.44 5.99 6.00
CA GLN A 251 -11.58 6.31 7.43
C GLN A 251 -10.44 7.23 7.90
N PRO A 252 -10.52 7.80 9.13
CA PRO A 252 -9.48 8.63 9.68
C PRO A 252 -8.08 8.04 9.64
N VAL A 253 -7.09 8.93 9.46
CA VAL A 253 -5.68 8.65 9.67
C VAL A 253 -5.21 9.49 10.83
N GLU A 254 -4.61 8.86 11.85
CA GLU A 254 -4.18 9.54 13.07
C GLU A 254 -2.97 8.88 13.74
N TRP A 255 -2.37 9.57 14.68
CA TRP A 255 -1.38 9.02 15.58
C TRP A 255 -2.04 8.49 16.85
N VAL A 256 -1.89 7.20 17.12
CA VAL A 256 -2.36 6.58 18.37
C VAL A 256 -1.18 6.43 19.32
N GLU A 257 -1.30 7.04 20.50
CA GLU A 257 -0.27 6.94 21.54
C GLU A 257 -0.42 5.62 22.31
N GLY A 258 0.66 4.86 22.32
CA GLY A 258 0.81 3.62 23.07
C GLY A 258 1.40 3.86 24.45
N LYS A 259 1.82 2.77 25.11
CA LYS A 259 2.58 2.84 26.35
C LYS A 259 3.94 3.47 26.10
N ASP A 260 4.50 4.08 27.14
CA ASP A 260 5.83 4.69 27.12
C ASP A 260 6.01 5.81 26.07
N GLY A 261 4.92 6.39 25.59
CA GLY A 261 4.92 7.50 24.65
C GLY A 261 5.21 7.09 23.19
N HIS A 262 5.25 5.80 22.88
CA HIS A 262 5.33 5.32 21.49
C HIS A 262 4.11 5.80 20.69
N LYS A 263 4.33 6.21 19.45
CA LYS A 263 3.25 6.69 18.56
C LYS A 263 3.17 5.80 17.33
N THR A 264 2.00 5.22 17.12
CA THR A 264 1.67 4.41 15.95
C THR A 264 0.92 5.26 14.93
N LEU A 265 1.38 5.27 13.69
CA LEU A 265 0.63 5.83 12.57
C LEU A 265 -0.48 4.85 12.18
N VAL A 266 -1.73 5.25 12.32
CA VAL A 266 -2.90 4.41 12.04
C VAL A 266 -3.70 5.00 10.90
N ALA A 267 -3.75 4.33 9.76
CA ALA A 267 -4.78 4.50 8.76
C ALA A 267 -5.88 3.45 9.05
N TYR A 268 -7.02 3.85 9.58
CA TYR A 268 -8.06 2.90 9.96
C TYR A 268 -8.67 2.19 8.76
N SER A 269 -8.85 2.88 7.66
CA SER A 269 -9.11 2.30 6.33
C SER A 269 -8.68 3.26 5.23
N LEU A 270 -7.99 2.73 4.23
CA LEU A 270 -7.66 3.45 3.01
C LEU A 270 -8.77 3.39 1.96
N GLY A 271 -9.88 2.70 2.25
CA GLY A 271 -10.97 2.48 1.32
C GLY A 271 -10.62 1.55 0.17
N ASN A 272 -11.33 1.65 -0.94
CA ASN A 272 -11.00 0.89 -2.13
C ASN A 272 -9.81 1.51 -2.88
N PHE A 273 -8.99 0.68 -3.50
CA PHE A 273 -8.05 1.17 -4.51
C PHE A 273 -8.71 1.11 -5.91
N VAL A 274 -9.25 -0.04 -6.27
CA VAL A 274 -10.07 -0.23 -7.47
C VAL A 274 -11.26 -1.10 -7.11
N SER A 275 -12.47 -0.64 -7.35
CA SER A 275 -13.67 -1.43 -7.13
C SER A 275 -14.78 -1.15 -8.15
N GLY A 276 -15.78 -2.03 -8.18
CA GLY A 276 -17.01 -1.83 -8.94
C GLY A 276 -18.19 -1.39 -8.07
N MET A 277 -17.95 -0.85 -6.88
CA MET A 277 -19.01 -0.36 -5.99
C MET A 277 -19.69 0.89 -6.51
N MET A 278 -20.92 1.14 -6.06
CA MET A 278 -21.76 2.26 -6.54
C MET A 278 -22.23 3.18 -5.40
N GLU A 279 -21.85 2.93 -4.19
CA GLU A 279 -22.10 3.80 -3.04
C GLU A 279 -21.22 5.06 -3.14
N GLU A 280 -21.77 6.24 -2.82
CA GLU A 280 -21.03 7.51 -2.94
C GLU A 280 -19.75 7.53 -2.09
N GLU A 281 -19.81 6.96 -0.88
CA GLU A 281 -18.66 6.95 0.04
C GLU A 281 -17.53 6.04 -0.42
N THR A 282 -17.82 5.04 -1.26
CA THR A 282 -16.83 4.10 -1.80
C THR A 282 -16.13 4.61 -3.08
N GLN A 283 -16.29 5.89 -3.42
CA GLN A 283 -15.61 6.54 -4.53
C GLN A 283 -14.49 7.48 -4.09
N LEU A 284 -14.36 7.72 -2.77
CA LEU A 284 -13.31 8.54 -2.18
C LEU A 284 -12.41 7.68 -1.31
N GLU A 285 -11.17 7.54 -1.74
CA GLU A 285 -10.20 6.59 -1.24
C GLU A 285 -8.92 7.29 -0.75
N GLY A 286 -7.98 6.54 -0.18
CA GLY A 286 -6.72 7.06 0.30
C GLY A 286 -5.49 6.35 -0.25
N MET A 287 -4.46 7.14 -0.54
CA MET A 287 -3.08 6.69 -0.67
C MET A 287 -2.27 7.38 0.42
N ILE A 288 -1.76 6.62 1.38
CA ILE A 288 -0.87 7.15 2.41
C ILE A 288 0.57 6.97 1.98
N SER A 289 1.38 8.01 2.18
CA SER A 289 2.82 7.95 1.96
C SER A 289 3.56 8.50 3.17
N PHE A 290 4.70 7.91 3.51
CA PHE A 290 5.54 8.33 4.64
C PHE A 290 6.99 7.85 4.41
N ASP A 291 7.91 8.45 5.14
CA ASP A 291 9.31 8.04 5.18
C ASP A 291 9.60 7.27 6.48
N LEU A 292 10.17 6.09 6.38
CA LEU A 292 10.79 5.37 7.50
C LEU A 292 12.26 5.76 7.55
N LYS A 293 12.71 6.34 8.66
CA LYS A 293 14.05 6.85 8.82
C LYS A 293 14.74 6.19 10.02
N LYS A 294 16.00 5.79 9.82
CA LYS A 294 16.86 5.25 10.87
C LYS A 294 18.13 6.07 10.94
N GLU A 295 18.33 6.77 12.04
CA GLU A 295 19.57 7.49 12.37
C GLU A 295 20.19 6.87 13.63
N ASP A 296 21.36 6.26 13.47
CA ASP A 296 22.00 5.45 14.52
C ASP A 296 21.03 4.37 15.06
N ASN A 297 20.57 4.52 16.30
CA ASN A 297 19.61 3.59 16.94
C ASN A 297 18.22 4.20 17.10
N ARG A 298 17.93 5.32 16.43
CA ARG A 298 16.63 5.98 16.49
C ARG A 298 15.86 5.77 15.19
N CYS A 299 14.65 5.25 15.34
CA CYS A 299 13.70 5.08 14.25
C CYS A 299 12.63 6.17 14.35
N SER A 300 12.25 6.76 13.21
CA SER A 300 11.18 7.76 13.11
C SER A 300 10.38 7.58 11.84
N ILE A 301 9.11 8.02 11.88
CA ILE A 301 8.26 8.15 10.71
C ILE A 301 8.11 9.63 10.41
N GLU A 302 8.42 10.03 9.19
CA GLU A 302 8.44 11.43 8.76
C GLU A 302 7.64 11.61 7.47
N ASN A 303 7.32 12.86 7.12
CA ASN A 303 6.69 13.22 5.85
C ASN A 303 5.40 12.44 5.55
N VAL A 304 4.56 12.22 6.57
CA VAL A 304 3.27 11.55 6.40
C VAL A 304 2.35 12.40 5.56
N VAL A 305 1.83 11.84 4.47
CA VAL A 305 0.91 12.50 3.55
C VAL A 305 -0.21 11.56 3.17
N LEU A 306 -1.44 11.94 3.43
CA LEU A 306 -2.61 11.29 2.85
C LEU A 306 -2.98 11.99 1.53
N THR A 307 -2.86 11.27 0.42
CA THR A 307 -3.30 11.71 -0.90
C THR A 307 -4.66 11.10 -1.19
N PRO A 308 -5.73 11.90 -1.25
CA PRO A 308 -7.05 11.39 -1.60
C PRO A 308 -7.09 10.90 -3.05
N LEU A 309 -7.72 9.75 -3.25
CA LEU A 309 -7.96 9.13 -4.54
C LEU A 309 -9.44 9.16 -4.89
N VAL A 310 -9.73 9.10 -6.17
CA VAL A 310 -11.10 8.98 -6.73
C VAL A 310 -11.15 7.72 -7.59
N ASN A 311 -12.01 6.80 -7.23
CA ASN A 311 -12.34 5.64 -8.05
C ASN A 311 -13.36 6.10 -9.12
N HIS A 312 -12.89 6.25 -10.36
CA HIS A 312 -13.67 6.83 -11.45
C HIS A 312 -14.17 5.76 -12.41
N TYR A 313 -15.40 5.91 -12.82
CA TYR A 313 -16.01 5.23 -13.97
C TYR A 313 -17.10 6.10 -14.57
N GLU A 314 -17.52 5.79 -15.79
CA GLU A 314 -18.62 6.46 -16.49
C GLU A 314 -19.78 5.49 -16.69
N ILE A 315 -21.03 6.01 -16.72
CA ILE A 315 -22.25 5.25 -17.05
C ILE A 315 -22.78 5.77 -18.38
N THR A 316 -22.98 4.88 -19.34
CA THR A 316 -23.50 5.26 -20.67
C THR A 316 -25.02 5.15 -20.77
N ASN A 317 -25.67 4.40 -19.88
CA ASN A 317 -27.13 4.26 -19.83
C ASN A 317 -27.61 4.16 -18.38
N LEU A 318 -28.20 5.21 -17.86
CA LEU A 318 -28.71 5.24 -16.48
C LEU A 318 -29.86 4.23 -16.20
N LYS A 319 -30.56 3.73 -17.26
CA LYS A 319 -31.58 2.68 -17.09
C LYS A 319 -30.97 1.30 -16.82
N ASP A 320 -29.73 1.11 -17.22
CA ASP A 320 -28.89 -0.04 -16.88
C ASP A 320 -27.54 0.47 -16.35
N ALA A 321 -27.61 1.19 -15.24
CA ALA A 321 -26.44 1.81 -14.64
C ALA A 321 -25.37 0.78 -14.27
N TYR A 322 -25.78 -0.38 -13.77
CA TYR A 322 -24.83 -1.42 -13.35
C TYR A 322 -24.05 -1.99 -14.55
N GLY A 323 -24.72 -2.42 -15.61
CA GLY A 323 -24.11 -3.12 -16.74
C GLY A 323 -23.37 -2.22 -17.73
N THR A 324 -23.67 -0.90 -17.74
CA THR A 324 -23.13 0.03 -18.72
C THR A 324 -21.98 0.91 -18.21
N ARG A 325 -21.41 0.57 -17.05
CA ARG A 325 -20.21 1.24 -16.53
C ARG A 325 -18.97 0.89 -17.36
N GLN A 326 -18.13 1.89 -17.57
CA GLN A 326 -16.89 1.78 -18.35
C GLN A 326 -15.86 2.81 -17.90
N ASN A 327 -14.66 2.78 -18.47
CA ASN A 327 -13.59 3.73 -18.22
C ASN A 327 -13.16 3.73 -16.72
N PHE A 328 -13.17 2.55 -16.10
CA PHE A 328 -12.71 2.40 -14.72
C PHE A 328 -11.24 2.79 -14.60
N THR A 329 -10.94 3.70 -13.70
CA THR A 329 -9.56 4.10 -13.39
C THR A 329 -9.49 4.90 -12.09
N VAL A 330 -8.30 5.01 -11.48
CA VAL A 330 -8.08 5.75 -10.24
C VAL A 330 -7.34 7.04 -10.53
N TYR A 331 -7.83 8.15 -10.00
CA TYR A 331 -7.17 9.46 -10.06
C TYR A 331 -6.81 9.93 -8.65
N ARG A 332 -5.73 10.72 -8.51
CA ARG A 332 -5.60 11.55 -7.31
C ARG A 332 -6.62 12.69 -7.38
N LEU A 333 -7.27 13.00 -6.26
CA LEU A 333 -8.28 14.07 -6.21
C LEU A 333 -7.74 15.43 -6.70
N LYS A 334 -6.45 15.72 -6.49
CA LYS A 334 -5.84 16.97 -6.98
C LYS A 334 -5.70 17.05 -8.50
N ASP A 335 -5.68 15.90 -9.19
CA ASP A 335 -5.60 15.79 -10.65
C ASP A 335 -6.99 15.55 -11.28
N TYR A 336 -8.02 15.39 -10.43
CA TYR A 336 -9.40 15.16 -10.83
C TYR A 336 -10.08 16.48 -11.17
N THR A 337 -10.49 16.65 -12.45
CA THR A 337 -11.07 17.90 -12.93
C THR A 337 -12.59 17.94 -12.74
N GLU A 338 -13.19 19.15 -12.74
CA GLU A 338 -14.66 19.30 -12.73
C GLU A 338 -15.32 18.63 -13.95
N GLU A 339 -14.60 18.52 -15.08
CA GLU A 339 -15.08 17.81 -16.25
C GLU A 339 -15.17 16.31 -15.99
N LEU A 340 -14.13 15.70 -15.35
CA LEU A 340 -14.16 14.31 -14.94
C LEU A 340 -15.25 14.05 -13.88
N ALA A 341 -15.40 14.95 -12.91
CA ALA A 341 -16.45 14.85 -11.91
C ALA A 341 -17.85 14.85 -12.53
N LYS A 342 -18.09 15.67 -13.56
CA LYS A 342 -19.35 15.65 -14.30
C LYS A 342 -19.61 14.37 -15.08
N LYS A 343 -18.54 13.69 -15.55
CA LYS A 343 -18.62 12.42 -16.28
C LYS A 343 -18.69 11.21 -15.35
N HIS A 344 -18.40 11.37 -14.06
CA HIS A 344 -18.45 10.26 -13.10
C HIS A 344 -19.84 9.60 -13.12
N GLY A 345 -19.85 8.27 -13.22
CA GLY A 345 -21.07 7.51 -13.44
C GLY A 345 -22.15 7.69 -12.37
N LEU A 346 -21.77 7.96 -11.12
CA LEU A 346 -22.73 8.27 -10.07
C LEU A 346 -23.35 9.66 -10.17
N ASN A 347 -22.80 10.55 -10.99
CA ASN A 347 -23.32 11.91 -11.08
C ASN A 347 -24.68 11.90 -11.77
N GLY A 348 -25.75 12.19 -11.03
CA GLY A 348 -27.14 12.10 -11.46
C GLY A 348 -27.80 10.72 -11.27
N TYR A 349 -27.06 9.70 -10.86
CA TYR A 349 -27.61 8.41 -10.47
C TYR A 349 -28.18 8.49 -9.05
N GLU A 350 -29.45 8.11 -8.88
CA GLU A 350 -30.17 8.16 -7.58
C GLU A 350 -30.07 9.50 -6.83
N GLY A 351 -29.88 10.60 -7.54
CA GLY A 351 -29.74 11.93 -6.94
C GLY A 351 -28.35 12.24 -6.40
N ILE A 352 -27.37 11.36 -6.58
CA ILE A 352 -25.99 11.57 -6.18
C ILE A 352 -25.36 12.68 -7.03
N GLN A 353 -24.58 13.53 -6.40
CA GLN A 353 -23.82 14.58 -7.06
C GLN A 353 -22.34 14.48 -6.66
N ILE A 354 -21.54 14.05 -7.62
CA ILE A 354 -20.09 14.00 -7.48
C ILE A 354 -19.51 15.39 -7.78
N SER A 355 -18.76 15.95 -6.83
CA SER A 355 -18.05 17.22 -7.02
C SER A 355 -16.74 17.22 -6.22
N ILE A 356 -15.74 17.91 -6.75
CA ILE A 356 -14.44 18.07 -6.08
C ILE A 356 -14.60 18.76 -4.72
N ALA A 357 -15.50 19.73 -4.61
CA ALA A 357 -15.75 20.44 -3.34
C ALA A 357 -16.25 19.50 -2.24
N LYS A 358 -17.25 18.64 -2.54
CA LYS A 358 -17.76 17.65 -1.58
C LYS A 358 -16.68 16.64 -1.17
N MET A 359 -15.90 16.15 -2.14
CA MET A 359 -14.82 15.20 -1.85
C MET A 359 -13.76 15.82 -0.93
N LYS A 360 -13.35 17.06 -1.19
CA LYS A 360 -12.42 17.79 -0.32
C LYS A 360 -12.97 18.00 1.10
N GLU A 361 -14.25 18.30 1.23
CA GLU A 361 -14.91 18.42 2.53
C GLU A 361 -14.87 17.10 3.31
N LYS A 362 -15.18 15.98 2.65
CA LYS A 362 -15.11 14.64 3.25
C LYS A 362 -13.70 14.31 3.71
N VAL A 363 -12.68 14.58 2.89
CA VAL A 363 -11.27 14.38 3.24
C VAL A 363 -10.89 15.18 4.47
N ASN A 364 -11.22 16.45 4.52
CA ASN A 364 -10.87 17.35 5.64
C ASN A 364 -11.45 16.88 6.99
N LYS A 365 -12.53 16.11 6.98
CA LYS A 365 -13.11 15.50 8.18
C LYS A 365 -12.39 14.24 8.65
N ARG A 366 -11.55 13.64 7.78
CA ARG A 366 -10.89 12.34 8.01
C ARG A 366 -9.39 12.43 8.25
N ILE A 367 -8.83 13.63 8.21
CA ILE A 367 -7.42 13.87 8.51
C ILE A 367 -7.32 14.56 9.86
N SER A 368 -6.64 13.94 10.82
CA SER A 368 -6.35 14.57 12.11
C SER A 368 -5.24 15.62 12.00
N SER A 369 -5.21 16.57 12.93
CA SER A 369 -4.14 17.56 13.02
C SER A 369 -2.79 16.86 13.25
N GLY A 370 -1.85 17.03 12.34
CA GLY A 370 -0.49 16.45 12.42
C GLY A 370 -0.18 15.40 11.35
N ILE A 371 -1.06 15.27 10.33
CA ILE A 371 -0.87 14.46 9.12
C ILE A 371 -0.96 15.36 7.90
#